data_a0421e3426a3e734b9dbd764bde1e26f
#
_entry.id   a0421e3426a3e734b9dbd764bde1e26f
#
_cell.length_a   1.000
_cell.length_b   1.000
_cell.length_c   1.000
_cell.angle_alpha   90.00
_cell.angle_beta   90.00
_cell.angle_gamma   90.00
#
_symmetry.space_group_name_H-M   'P 1'
#
loop_
_entity.id
_entity.type
_entity.pdbx_description
1 polymer ?
#
loop_
_entity_poly.entity_id
_entity_poly.type
_entity_poly.pdbx_seq_one_letter_code
_entity_poly.pdbx_strand_id
1 'polypeptide(L)'
;LIMKKIIIGARGSKLSLAYAAKVKKLILESETGLLSDDIKIQSIKTSGDIFHDKKLSEIGGKNLFCKEIEESLIAKKIDIAVHSLKDMASVEITSLNIAAYVERNDFRDAFISLKLSNLKELKNSVMGSSSRRRDLQLKIINKDILVKNIRGNIDTRIQKLKDGLYDGIVLALAGIKTLKLEENVKHIFTAEEMLPAVGQGIIAAQCRNDDMNIITLLKKINNEETKQCAIAERSLLKTL
;
A
#
# COMPACT_ATOMS: atom_id res chain seq x y z
N LEU A 1 -15.56 12.09 -30.03
CA LEU A 1 -16.15 11.71 -28.72
C LEU A 1 -15.49 12.54 -27.66
N ILE A 2 -16.23 13.46 -27.03
CA ILE A 2 -15.76 14.19 -25.84
C ILE A 2 -15.63 13.12 -24.74
N MET A 3 -14.41 12.70 -24.46
CA MET A 3 -14.19 11.75 -23.36
C MET A 3 -14.57 12.46 -22.05
N LYS A 4 -15.49 11.85 -21.31
CA LYS A 4 -15.85 12.29 -19.95
C LYS A 4 -14.58 12.34 -19.10
N LYS A 5 -14.40 13.37 -18.31
CA LYS A 5 -13.26 13.45 -17.37
C LYS A 5 -13.20 12.19 -16.50
N ILE A 6 -12.03 11.57 -16.45
CA ILE A 6 -11.76 10.37 -15.64
C ILE A 6 -11.43 10.81 -14.23
N ILE A 7 -12.03 10.17 -13.24
CA ILE A 7 -11.77 10.44 -11.83
C ILE A 7 -11.06 9.24 -11.19
N ILE A 8 -9.83 9.46 -10.74
CA ILE A 8 -9.05 8.48 -9.96
C ILE A 8 -9.28 8.75 -8.48
N GLY A 9 -9.87 7.79 -7.76
CA GLY A 9 -10.03 7.83 -6.32
C GLY A 9 -8.90 7.13 -5.59
N ALA A 10 -8.43 7.74 -4.50
CA ALA A 10 -7.43 7.18 -3.61
C ALA A 10 -7.62 7.70 -2.18
N ARG A 11 -7.02 7.03 -1.18
CA ARG A 11 -6.95 7.56 0.19
C ARG A 11 -6.23 8.91 0.22
N GLY A 12 -6.56 9.73 1.24
CA GLY A 12 -5.94 11.04 1.44
C GLY A 12 -4.50 11.04 1.97
N SER A 13 -3.88 9.87 2.22
CA SER A 13 -2.48 9.81 2.66
C SER A 13 -1.52 10.23 1.56
N LYS A 14 -0.38 10.84 1.92
CA LYS A 14 0.67 11.24 0.97
C LYS A 14 1.09 10.09 0.05
N LEU A 15 1.25 8.87 0.60
CA LEU A 15 1.62 7.70 -0.17
C LEU A 15 0.53 7.30 -1.18
N SER A 16 -0.73 7.28 -0.77
CA SER A 16 -1.84 6.90 -1.66
C SER A 16 -2.04 7.90 -2.78
N LEU A 17 -1.89 9.19 -2.49
CA LEU A 17 -1.95 10.25 -3.52
C LEU A 17 -0.76 10.17 -4.48
N ALA A 18 0.45 9.82 -3.99
CA ALA A 18 1.61 9.59 -4.84
C ALA A 18 1.39 8.38 -5.77
N TYR A 19 0.75 7.32 -5.29
CA TYR A 19 0.38 6.16 -6.10
C TYR A 19 -0.68 6.52 -7.16
N ALA A 20 -1.70 7.30 -6.81
CA ALA A 20 -2.68 7.80 -7.77
C ALA A 20 -2.02 8.69 -8.83
N ALA A 21 -1.08 9.55 -8.44
CA ALA A 21 -0.31 10.37 -9.38
C ALA A 21 0.57 9.52 -10.32
N LYS A 22 1.18 8.42 -9.82
CA LYS A 22 1.94 7.47 -10.65
C LYS A 22 1.02 6.80 -11.67
N VAL A 23 -0.17 6.33 -11.27
CA VAL A 23 -1.15 5.73 -12.19
C VAL A 23 -1.60 6.75 -13.24
N LYS A 24 -1.95 7.97 -12.84
CA LYS A 24 -2.29 9.06 -13.78
C LYS A 24 -1.16 9.29 -14.79
N LYS A 25 0.08 9.40 -14.33
CA LYS A 25 1.25 9.60 -15.20
C LYS A 25 1.39 8.49 -16.22
N LEU A 26 1.32 7.22 -15.78
CA LEU A 26 1.42 6.06 -16.67
C LEU A 26 0.30 6.03 -17.73
N ILE A 27 -0.92 6.38 -17.36
CA ILE A 27 -2.04 6.50 -18.33
C ILE A 27 -1.73 7.57 -19.38
N LEU A 28 -1.24 8.74 -18.98
CA LEU A 28 -0.90 9.83 -19.89
C LEU A 28 0.26 9.46 -20.84
N GLU A 29 1.22 8.67 -20.37
CA GLU A 29 2.38 8.21 -21.15
C GLU A 29 2.05 7.03 -22.09
N SER A 30 0.90 6.37 -21.94
CA SER A 30 0.54 5.14 -22.67
C SER A 30 -0.19 5.40 -24.01
N GLU A 31 0.09 6.51 -24.67
CA GLU A 31 -0.47 6.85 -26.01
C GLU A 31 -2.01 6.81 -26.05
N THR A 32 -2.64 7.37 -25.05
CA THR A 32 -4.11 7.42 -24.94
C THR A 32 -4.73 8.64 -25.62
N GLY A 33 -3.91 9.64 -25.97
CA GLY A 33 -4.36 10.94 -26.44
C GLY A 33 -5.03 11.81 -25.34
N LEU A 34 -5.03 11.34 -24.08
CA LEU A 34 -5.56 12.07 -22.94
C LEU A 34 -4.61 13.18 -22.50
N LEU A 35 -5.17 14.32 -22.12
CA LEU A 35 -4.44 15.41 -21.50
C LEU A 35 -4.53 15.34 -20.00
N SER A 36 -3.63 16.04 -19.30
CA SER A 36 -3.59 16.05 -17.83
C SER A 36 -4.91 16.52 -17.20
N ASP A 37 -5.64 17.42 -17.87
CA ASP A 37 -6.91 17.97 -17.39
C ASP A 37 -8.10 17.01 -17.57
N ASP A 38 -7.92 15.95 -18.37
CA ASP A 38 -8.92 14.92 -18.55
C ASP A 38 -8.95 13.92 -17.39
N ILE A 39 -7.90 13.90 -16.54
CA ILE A 39 -7.79 12.98 -15.41
C ILE A 39 -7.66 13.78 -14.10
N LYS A 40 -8.66 13.63 -13.23
CA LYS A 40 -8.67 14.24 -11.87
C LYS A 40 -8.36 13.18 -10.82
N ILE A 41 -7.55 13.55 -9.81
CA ILE A 41 -7.35 12.74 -8.61
C ILE A 41 -8.27 13.28 -7.51
N GLN A 42 -9.03 12.37 -6.89
CA GLN A 42 -9.95 12.65 -5.79
C GLN A 42 -9.52 11.89 -4.53
N SER A 43 -9.25 12.64 -3.46
CA SER A 43 -9.01 12.06 -2.13
C SER A 43 -10.31 11.58 -1.51
N ILE A 44 -10.29 10.35 -0.97
CA ILE A 44 -11.42 9.74 -0.26
C ILE A 44 -10.97 9.40 1.16
N LYS A 45 -11.72 9.89 2.15
CA LYS A 45 -11.49 9.57 3.55
C LYS A 45 -12.04 8.18 3.85
N THR A 46 -11.23 7.31 4.46
CA THR A 46 -11.63 5.94 4.78
C THR A 46 -11.80 5.73 6.28
N SER A 47 -12.57 4.72 6.66
CA SER A 47 -12.75 4.33 8.06
C SER A 47 -11.42 4.02 8.75
N GLY A 48 -10.45 3.45 8.02
CA GLY A 48 -9.10 3.22 8.52
C GLY A 48 -8.31 4.49 8.85
N ASP A 49 -8.70 5.64 8.28
CA ASP A 49 -8.12 6.96 8.58
C ASP A 49 -8.79 7.62 9.81
N ILE A 50 -9.95 7.15 10.22
CA ILE A 50 -10.73 7.71 11.34
C ILE A 50 -10.40 6.98 12.65
N PHE A 51 -10.31 5.65 12.62
CA PHE A 51 -10.13 4.84 13.82
C PHE A 51 -8.65 4.62 14.13
N HIS A 52 -8.01 5.62 14.78
CA HIS A 52 -6.60 5.55 15.14
C HIS A 52 -6.29 4.72 16.39
N ASP A 53 -7.25 4.54 17.31
CA ASP A 53 -7.02 4.01 18.65
C ASP A 53 -7.30 2.50 18.79
N LYS A 54 -7.96 1.87 17.83
CA LYS A 54 -8.30 0.44 17.88
C LYS A 54 -7.36 -0.40 17.01
N LYS A 55 -7.10 -1.65 17.41
CA LYS A 55 -6.33 -2.58 16.58
C LYS A 55 -7.09 -2.90 15.30
N LEU A 56 -6.39 -2.96 14.15
CA LEU A 56 -7.00 -3.28 12.85
C LEU A 56 -7.77 -4.61 12.85
N SER A 57 -7.28 -5.60 13.61
CA SER A 57 -7.91 -6.89 13.78
C SER A 57 -9.27 -6.85 14.50
N GLU A 58 -9.54 -5.79 15.26
CA GLU A 58 -10.77 -5.62 16.04
C GLU A 58 -11.86 -4.87 15.27
N ILE A 59 -11.52 -4.20 14.15
CA ILE A 59 -12.43 -3.26 13.45
C ILE A 59 -12.82 -3.75 12.05
N GLY A 60 -12.39 -4.96 11.60
CA GLY A 60 -12.73 -5.48 10.27
C GLY A 60 -11.55 -5.70 9.32
N GLY A 61 -10.31 -5.65 9.83
CA GLY A 61 -9.10 -6.10 9.10
C GLY A 61 -8.68 -5.21 7.94
N LYS A 62 -8.22 -5.82 6.84
CA LYS A 62 -7.62 -5.13 5.69
C LYS A 62 -8.59 -4.24 4.90
N ASN A 63 -9.89 -4.54 4.92
CA ASN A 63 -10.88 -3.85 4.09
C ASN A 63 -11.20 -2.40 4.52
N LEU A 64 -10.76 -2.00 5.72
CA LEU A 64 -11.00 -0.66 6.27
C LEU A 64 -10.39 0.49 5.46
N PHE A 65 -9.46 0.20 4.58
CA PHE A 65 -8.79 1.18 3.73
C PHE A 65 -9.31 1.22 2.29
N CYS A 66 -10.12 0.22 1.90
CA CYS A 66 -10.61 0.08 0.53
C CYS A 66 -12.13 0.33 0.42
N LYS A 67 -12.90 0.04 1.47
CA LYS A 67 -14.37 0.01 1.45
C LYS A 67 -15.00 1.27 0.83
N GLU A 68 -14.69 2.44 1.34
CA GLU A 68 -15.32 3.69 0.90
C GLU A 68 -14.89 4.09 -0.53
N ILE A 69 -13.69 3.63 -0.95
CA ILE A 69 -13.20 3.83 -2.31
C ILE A 69 -13.95 2.90 -3.27
N GLU A 70 -14.13 1.64 -2.90
CA GLU A 70 -14.90 0.65 -3.67
C GLU A 70 -16.39 1.03 -3.75
N GLU A 71 -16.98 1.52 -2.66
CA GLU A 71 -18.33 2.08 -2.66
C GLU A 71 -18.46 3.28 -3.62
N SER A 72 -17.42 4.12 -3.69
CA SER A 72 -17.38 5.26 -4.62
C SER A 72 -17.27 4.81 -6.08
N LEU A 73 -16.57 3.70 -6.37
CA LEU A 73 -16.56 3.06 -7.70
C LEU A 73 -17.96 2.56 -8.09
N ILE A 74 -18.60 1.79 -7.19
CA ILE A 74 -19.94 1.21 -7.41
C ILE A 74 -20.96 2.32 -7.62
N ALA A 75 -20.88 3.39 -6.84
CA ALA A 75 -21.75 4.57 -6.96
C ALA A 75 -21.41 5.48 -8.14
N LYS A 76 -20.45 5.11 -9.02
CA LYS A 76 -20.00 5.88 -10.18
C LYS A 76 -19.53 7.30 -9.86
N LYS A 77 -19.06 7.54 -8.63
CA LYS A 77 -18.46 8.81 -8.21
C LYS A 77 -17.01 8.94 -8.65
N ILE A 78 -16.33 7.81 -8.85
CA ILE A 78 -14.99 7.69 -9.42
C ILE A 78 -15.00 6.61 -10.50
N ASP A 79 -14.00 6.62 -11.37
CA ASP A 79 -13.89 5.67 -12.50
C ASP A 79 -12.77 4.65 -12.23
N ILE A 80 -11.71 5.04 -11.52
CA ILE A 80 -10.57 4.21 -11.16
C ILE A 80 -10.32 4.35 -9.67
N ALA A 81 -10.12 3.25 -8.96
CA ALA A 81 -9.63 3.23 -7.58
C ALA A 81 -8.18 2.75 -7.55
N VAL A 82 -7.31 3.50 -6.84
CA VAL A 82 -5.90 3.14 -6.70
C VAL A 82 -5.60 2.70 -5.28
N HIS A 83 -5.03 1.49 -5.16
CA HIS A 83 -4.76 0.83 -3.88
C HIS A 83 -3.33 0.31 -3.78
N SER A 84 -2.83 0.19 -2.55
CA SER A 84 -1.76 -0.76 -2.25
C SER A 84 -2.36 -2.16 -2.22
N LEU A 85 -1.92 -3.08 -3.07
CA LEU A 85 -2.53 -4.41 -3.19
C LEU A 85 -2.56 -5.18 -1.86
N LYS A 86 -1.54 -5.03 -1.03
CA LYS A 86 -1.44 -5.68 0.29
C LYS A 86 -2.54 -5.28 1.27
N ASP A 87 -3.19 -4.14 1.04
CA ASP A 87 -4.25 -3.59 1.91
C ASP A 87 -5.65 -4.00 1.43
N MET A 88 -5.76 -4.58 0.23
CA MET A 88 -7.00 -5.11 -0.33
C MET A 88 -7.35 -6.49 0.26
N ALA A 89 -8.63 -6.79 0.36
CA ALA A 89 -9.12 -8.13 0.69
C ALA A 89 -8.67 -9.15 -0.37
N SER A 90 -8.47 -10.41 0.03
CA SER A 90 -8.13 -11.50 -0.91
C SER A 90 -9.31 -11.88 -1.81
N VAL A 91 -10.54 -11.66 -1.36
CA VAL A 91 -11.77 -11.84 -2.14
C VAL A 91 -12.21 -10.48 -2.65
N GLU A 92 -12.37 -10.36 -3.95
CA GLU A 92 -12.80 -9.13 -4.63
C GLU A 92 -14.33 -9.03 -4.64
N ILE A 93 -14.85 -7.79 -4.69
CA ILE A 93 -16.27 -7.53 -4.91
C ILE A 93 -16.62 -7.92 -6.34
N THR A 94 -17.67 -8.71 -6.52
CA THR A 94 -18.05 -9.30 -7.83
C THR A 94 -18.28 -8.27 -8.95
N SER A 95 -18.72 -7.04 -8.60
CA SER A 95 -18.95 -5.96 -9.58
C SER A 95 -17.70 -5.16 -9.94
N LEU A 96 -16.55 -5.45 -9.28
CA LEU A 96 -15.29 -4.75 -9.48
C LEU A 96 -14.21 -5.68 -9.99
N ASN A 97 -13.20 -5.11 -10.66
CA ASN A 97 -12.07 -5.83 -11.23
C ASN A 97 -10.78 -5.03 -11.04
N ILE A 98 -9.70 -5.70 -10.65
CA ILE A 98 -8.36 -5.12 -10.73
C ILE A 98 -7.90 -5.25 -12.18
N ALA A 99 -8.04 -4.15 -12.94
CA ALA A 99 -7.75 -4.12 -14.36
C ALA A 99 -6.27 -3.85 -14.69
N ALA A 100 -5.49 -3.31 -13.73
CA ALA A 100 -4.05 -3.16 -13.88
C ALA A 100 -3.31 -3.38 -12.57
N TYR A 101 -2.19 -4.08 -12.68
CA TYR A 101 -1.13 -4.20 -11.69
C TYR A 101 0.07 -3.43 -12.23
N VAL A 102 0.43 -2.31 -11.57
CA VAL A 102 1.57 -1.49 -11.99
C VAL A 102 2.86 -2.24 -11.67
N GLU A 103 3.90 -2.04 -12.47
CA GLU A 103 5.23 -2.60 -12.24
C GLU A 103 5.61 -2.56 -10.76
N ARG A 104 6.01 -3.71 -10.22
CA ARG A 104 6.23 -3.90 -8.79
C ARG A 104 7.38 -3.05 -8.29
N ASN A 105 7.12 -2.27 -7.27
CA ASN A 105 8.16 -1.61 -6.50
C ASN A 105 8.86 -2.63 -5.58
N ASP A 106 9.96 -2.21 -4.93
CA ASP A 106 10.69 -3.05 -3.98
C ASP A 106 9.75 -3.60 -2.89
N PHE A 107 9.58 -4.91 -2.86
CA PHE A 107 8.65 -5.60 -1.95
C PHE A 107 9.19 -5.80 -0.54
N ARG A 108 10.47 -5.52 -0.30
CA ARG A 108 11.14 -5.79 0.98
C ARG A 108 10.64 -4.86 2.08
N ASP A 109 10.89 -5.27 3.31
CA ASP A 109 10.74 -4.43 4.49
C ASP A 109 12.06 -3.72 4.81
N ALA A 110 11.98 -2.56 5.45
CA ALA A 110 13.13 -1.78 5.86
C ALA A 110 13.06 -1.47 7.36
N PHE A 111 14.19 -1.62 8.04
CA PHE A 111 14.40 -1.18 9.41
C PHE A 111 14.84 0.28 9.41
N ILE A 112 14.15 1.09 10.17
CA ILE A 112 14.39 2.52 10.30
C ILE A 112 14.65 2.84 11.76
N SER A 113 15.74 3.54 12.04
CA SER A 113 16.11 4.00 13.37
C SER A 113 16.89 5.31 13.30
N LEU A 114 16.77 6.12 14.36
CA LEU A 114 17.59 7.30 14.56
C LEU A 114 18.70 7.07 15.59
N LYS A 115 18.56 6.02 16.41
CA LYS A 115 19.47 5.68 17.51
C LYS A 115 20.36 4.50 17.20
N LEU A 116 19.81 3.46 16.56
CA LEU A 116 20.46 2.19 16.30
C LEU A 116 21.07 2.18 14.92
N SER A 117 22.28 1.69 14.80
CA SER A 117 23.00 1.65 13.52
C SER A 117 22.74 0.37 12.74
N ASN A 118 22.38 -0.73 13.41
CA ASN A 118 22.15 -2.02 12.78
C ASN A 118 21.27 -2.94 13.65
N LEU A 119 20.90 -4.11 13.10
CA LEU A 119 20.03 -5.08 13.78
C LEU A 119 20.65 -5.75 15.01
N LYS A 120 21.98 -5.78 15.14
CA LYS A 120 22.66 -6.40 16.28
C LYS A 120 22.45 -5.59 17.57
N GLU A 121 22.14 -4.32 17.44
CA GLU A 121 21.87 -3.40 18.55
C GLU A 121 20.43 -3.49 19.09
N LEU A 122 19.58 -4.35 18.51
CA LEU A 122 18.16 -4.49 18.89
C LEU A 122 17.91 -5.10 20.28
N LYS A 123 18.95 -5.43 21.04
CA LYS A 123 18.80 -6.01 22.38
C LYS A 123 18.07 -5.03 23.31
N ASN A 124 16.97 -5.51 23.93
CA ASN A 124 16.10 -4.71 24.82
C ASN A 124 15.48 -3.47 24.16
N SER A 125 15.35 -3.46 22.82
CA SER A 125 14.85 -2.30 22.08
C SER A 125 13.33 -2.35 21.91
N VAL A 126 12.71 -1.17 21.90
CA VAL A 126 11.28 -0.97 21.64
C VAL A 126 11.07 -0.73 20.14
N MET A 127 10.48 -1.72 19.45
CA MET A 127 10.17 -1.65 18.02
C MET A 127 8.71 -1.30 17.78
N GLY A 128 8.46 -0.32 16.91
CA GLY A 128 7.10 0.05 16.50
C GLY A 128 6.62 -0.80 15.33
N SER A 129 5.59 -1.62 15.54
CA SER A 129 4.89 -2.32 14.47
C SER A 129 3.44 -2.63 14.85
N SER A 130 2.51 -2.51 13.90
CA SER A 130 1.12 -3.00 14.02
C SER A 130 0.88 -4.25 13.18
N SER A 131 1.94 -4.80 12.60
CA SER A 131 1.86 -5.98 11.74
C SER A 131 2.25 -7.23 12.51
N ARG A 132 1.28 -8.16 12.67
CA ARG A 132 1.53 -9.47 13.29
C ARG A 132 2.66 -10.22 12.58
N ARG A 133 2.70 -10.14 11.26
CA ARG A 133 3.75 -10.75 10.44
C ARG A 133 5.14 -10.25 10.83
N ARG A 134 5.31 -8.92 10.96
CA ARG A 134 6.58 -8.30 11.35
C ARG A 134 6.92 -8.59 12.81
N ASP A 135 5.94 -8.53 13.71
CA ASP A 135 6.14 -8.83 15.14
C ASP A 135 6.72 -10.25 15.33
N LEU A 136 6.11 -11.24 14.71
CA LEU A 136 6.58 -12.63 14.79
C LEU A 136 8.01 -12.78 14.26
N GLN A 137 8.32 -12.19 13.11
CA GLN A 137 9.64 -12.31 12.49
C GLN A 137 10.71 -11.52 13.22
N LEU A 138 10.39 -10.34 13.77
CA LEU A 138 11.31 -9.61 14.64
C LEU A 138 11.69 -10.43 15.88
N LYS A 139 10.75 -11.17 16.48
CA LYS A 139 11.02 -12.04 17.63
C LYS A 139 11.83 -13.29 17.27
N ILE A 140 11.79 -13.74 16.01
CA ILE A 140 12.70 -14.78 15.51
C ILE A 140 14.13 -14.21 15.41
N ILE A 141 14.28 -12.98 14.95
CA ILE A 141 15.60 -12.31 14.86
C ILE A 141 16.18 -12.10 16.27
N ASN A 142 15.38 -11.61 17.21
CA ASN A 142 15.81 -11.43 18.59
C ASN A 142 14.60 -11.49 19.55
N LYS A 143 14.63 -12.43 20.50
CA LYS A 143 13.56 -12.66 21.48
C LYS A 143 13.37 -11.49 22.45
N ASP A 144 14.41 -10.71 22.70
CA ASP A 144 14.41 -9.61 23.66
C ASP A 144 13.81 -8.32 23.09
N ILE A 145 13.40 -8.31 21.82
CA ILE A 145 12.73 -7.16 21.20
C ILE A 145 11.32 -7.02 21.79
N LEU A 146 11.02 -5.82 22.29
CA LEU A 146 9.67 -5.45 22.68
C LEU A 146 8.96 -4.77 21.52
N VAL A 147 7.99 -5.45 20.87
CA VAL A 147 7.19 -4.85 19.81
C VAL A 147 5.97 -4.15 20.41
N LYS A 148 5.87 -2.83 20.18
CA LYS A 148 4.73 -2.00 20.56
C LYS A 148 3.93 -1.58 19.31
N ASN A 149 2.61 -1.47 19.49
CA ASN A 149 1.72 -1.03 18.41
C ASN A 149 2.05 0.41 17.98
N ILE A 150 2.20 0.64 16.67
CA ILE A 150 2.37 1.96 16.08
C ILE A 150 1.34 2.19 14.97
N ARG A 151 0.56 3.24 15.07
CA ARG A 151 -0.48 3.62 14.11
C ARG A 151 -0.15 4.94 13.43
N GLY A 152 -0.81 5.19 12.32
CA GLY A 152 -0.66 6.36 11.48
C GLY A 152 -0.03 6.06 10.12
N ASN A 153 0.02 7.05 9.26
CA ASN A 153 0.71 6.99 7.98
C ASN A 153 2.24 6.97 8.18
N ILE A 154 3.01 6.81 7.12
CA ILE A 154 4.47 6.70 7.19
C ILE A 154 5.10 7.91 7.89
N ASP A 155 4.69 9.11 7.51
CA ASP A 155 5.16 10.38 8.10
C ASP A 155 4.84 10.46 9.60
N THR A 156 3.64 10.09 10.01
CA THR A 156 3.26 10.04 11.42
C THR A 156 4.11 9.04 12.21
N ARG A 157 4.42 7.87 11.62
CA ARG A 157 5.26 6.86 12.29
C ARG A 157 6.71 7.31 12.40
N ILE A 158 7.24 7.97 11.37
CA ILE A 158 8.58 8.55 11.43
C ILE A 158 8.62 9.67 12.48
N GLN A 159 7.56 10.49 12.58
CA GLN A 159 7.49 11.51 13.63
C GLN A 159 7.51 10.88 15.02
N LYS A 160 6.73 9.83 15.28
CA LYS A 160 6.75 9.09 16.54
C LYS A 160 8.13 8.48 16.86
N LEU A 161 8.90 8.09 15.84
CA LEU A 161 10.28 7.65 15.99
C LEU A 161 11.18 8.83 16.40
N LYS A 162 11.02 10.02 15.77
CA LYS A 162 11.74 11.26 16.13
C LYS A 162 11.42 11.70 17.55
N ASP A 163 10.19 11.53 17.99
CA ASP A 163 9.74 11.84 19.35
C ASP A 163 10.27 10.84 20.41
N GLY A 164 11.05 9.83 19.98
CA GLY A 164 11.68 8.87 20.89
C GLY A 164 10.76 7.82 21.49
N LEU A 165 9.52 7.66 20.96
CA LEU A 165 8.56 6.67 21.45
C LEU A 165 8.95 5.23 21.10
N TYR A 166 9.86 5.06 20.15
CA TYR A 166 10.39 3.79 19.66
C TYR A 166 11.89 3.93 19.37
N ASP A 167 12.64 2.85 19.53
CA ASP A 167 14.06 2.79 19.14
C ASP A 167 14.21 2.49 17.64
N GLY A 168 13.22 1.85 17.05
CA GLY A 168 13.15 1.58 15.62
C GLY A 168 11.74 1.21 15.16
N ILE A 169 11.52 1.27 13.87
CA ILE A 169 10.27 0.87 13.21
C ILE A 169 10.57 0.04 11.96
N VAL A 170 9.63 -0.81 11.56
CA VAL A 170 9.73 -1.55 10.30
C VAL A 170 8.63 -1.10 9.36
N LEU A 171 9.01 -0.65 8.17
CA LEU A 171 8.10 -0.18 7.13
C LEU A 171 8.39 -0.89 5.80
N ALA A 172 7.42 -0.88 4.88
CA ALA A 172 7.62 -1.37 3.52
C ALA A 172 8.52 -0.40 2.74
N LEU A 173 9.60 -0.92 2.14
CA LEU A 173 10.60 -0.11 1.42
C LEU A 173 9.98 0.66 0.25
N ALA A 174 9.00 0.06 -0.46
CA ALA A 174 8.26 0.74 -1.53
C ALA A 174 7.66 2.08 -1.09
N GLY A 175 7.07 2.13 0.10
CA GLY A 175 6.49 3.37 0.64
C GLY A 175 7.56 4.40 1.01
N ILE A 176 8.67 3.95 1.58
CA ILE A 176 9.83 4.79 1.94
C ILE A 176 10.42 5.44 0.68
N LYS A 177 10.71 4.64 -0.35
CA LYS A 177 11.25 5.12 -1.64
C LYS A 177 10.29 6.10 -2.33
N THR A 178 8.98 5.77 -2.35
CA THR A 178 7.98 6.65 -2.97
C THR A 178 7.92 8.03 -2.31
N LEU A 179 8.11 8.09 -0.99
CA LEU A 179 8.10 9.35 -0.23
C LEU A 179 9.49 9.98 -0.06
N LYS A 180 10.55 9.38 -0.62
CA LYS A 180 11.95 9.86 -0.54
C LYS A 180 12.43 10.02 0.91
N LEU A 181 12.23 8.98 1.72
CA LEU A 181 12.52 8.96 3.16
C LEU A 181 13.61 7.92 3.52
N GLU A 182 14.48 7.56 2.56
CA GLU A 182 15.49 6.52 2.70
C GLU A 182 16.62 6.88 3.67
N GLU A 183 16.82 8.14 3.99
CA GLU A 183 17.92 8.66 4.81
C GLU A 183 18.08 7.98 6.18
N ASN A 184 16.97 7.50 6.75
CA ASN A 184 16.94 6.85 8.06
C ASN A 184 16.86 5.32 7.99
N VAL A 185 16.97 4.73 6.80
CA VAL A 185 17.01 3.28 6.62
C VAL A 185 18.37 2.76 7.09
N LYS A 186 18.36 1.83 8.03
CA LYS A 186 19.56 1.20 8.60
C LYS A 186 19.78 -0.21 8.09
N HIS A 187 18.70 -0.89 7.70
CA HIS A 187 18.78 -2.22 7.09
C HIS A 187 17.59 -2.46 6.16
N ILE A 188 17.83 -3.11 5.04
CA ILE A 188 16.80 -3.61 4.14
C ILE A 188 16.81 -5.12 4.29
N PHE A 189 15.73 -5.67 4.84
CA PHE A 189 15.60 -7.11 5.05
C PHE A 189 15.56 -7.86 3.72
N THR A 190 16.32 -8.95 3.60
CA THR A 190 16.09 -9.92 2.53
C THR A 190 14.75 -10.64 2.75
N ALA A 191 14.27 -11.38 1.73
CA ALA A 191 13.03 -12.16 1.88
C ALA A 191 13.17 -13.29 2.90
N GLU A 192 14.38 -13.82 3.07
CA GLU A 192 14.73 -14.85 4.05
C GLU A 192 14.76 -14.32 5.47
N GLU A 193 15.22 -13.07 5.66
CA GLU A 193 15.22 -12.42 6.97
C GLU A 193 13.82 -11.99 7.41
N MET A 194 13.03 -11.50 6.46
CA MET A 194 11.66 -11.03 6.73
C MET A 194 10.76 -11.23 5.51
N LEU A 195 9.98 -12.30 5.51
CA LEU A 195 9.01 -12.59 4.46
C LEU A 195 8.02 -11.43 4.31
N PRO A 196 7.91 -10.81 3.13
CA PRO A 196 7.04 -9.66 2.90
C PRO A 196 5.54 -10.02 2.97
N ALA A 197 4.68 -9.01 3.05
CA ALA A 197 3.25 -9.23 2.93
C ALA A 197 2.86 -9.56 1.49
N VAL A 198 1.84 -10.41 1.30
CA VAL A 198 1.23 -10.68 0.00
C VAL A 198 0.85 -9.36 -0.69
N GLY A 199 1.29 -9.18 -1.93
CA GLY A 199 1.06 -7.97 -2.72
C GLY A 199 1.86 -6.74 -2.27
N GLN A 200 2.85 -6.88 -1.37
CA GLN A 200 3.67 -5.75 -0.96
C GLN A 200 4.49 -5.22 -2.15
N GLY A 201 4.52 -3.89 -2.30
CA GLY A 201 5.19 -3.21 -3.41
C GLY A 201 4.33 -3.06 -4.68
N ILE A 202 3.13 -3.65 -4.73
CA ILE A 202 2.25 -3.60 -5.90
C ILE A 202 1.19 -2.52 -5.72
N ILE A 203 1.04 -1.66 -6.74
CA ILE A 203 -0.06 -0.72 -6.90
C ILE A 203 -1.11 -1.38 -7.79
N ALA A 204 -2.34 -1.46 -7.31
CA ALA A 204 -3.48 -1.99 -8.04
C ALA A 204 -4.41 -0.86 -8.49
N ALA A 205 -4.82 -0.89 -9.76
CA ALA A 205 -5.87 -0.02 -10.31
C ALA A 205 -7.13 -0.86 -10.57
N GLN A 206 -8.17 -0.55 -9.81
CA GLN A 206 -9.45 -1.25 -9.81
C GLN A 206 -10.51 -0.40 -10.50
N CYS A 207 -11.43 -1.01 -11.22
CA CYS A 207 -12.56 -0.36 -11.86
C CYS A 207 -13.80 -1.26 -11.84
N ARG A 208 -14.92 -0.77 -12.36
CA ARG A 208 -16.15 -1.57 -12.55
C ARG A 208 -15.97 -2.58 -13.66
N ASN A 209 -16.58 -3.76 -13.52
CA ASN A 209 -16.52 -4.86 -14.51
C ASN A 209 -17.20 -4.51 -15.85
N ASP A 210 -18.18 -3.63 -15.84
CA ASP A 210 -18.96 -3.22 -17.00
C ASP A 210 -18.35 -2.01 -17.75
N ASP A 211 -17.30 -1.39 -17.22
CA ASP A 211 -16.65 -0.21 -17.81
C ASP A 211 -15.52 -0.61 -18.76
N MET A 212 -15.89 -1.08 -19.95
CA MET A 212 -14.93 -1.57 -20.95
C MET A 212 -13.92 -0.49 -21.40
N ASN A 213 -14.30 0.79 -21.37
CA ASN A 213 -13.41 1.89 -21.73
C ASN A 213 -12.28 2.03 -20.70
N ILE A 214 -12.63 2.03 -19.42
CA ILE A 214 -11.65 2.11 -18.33
C ILE A 214 -10.81 0.83 -18.27
N ILE A 215 -11.40 -0.35 -18.45
CA ILE A 215 -10.67 -1.62 -18.52
C ILE A 215 -9.61 -1.58 -19.64
N THR A 216 -9.99 -1.14 -20.83
CA THR A 216 -9.08 -1.04 -21.98
C THR A 216 -7.97 -0.03 -21.72
N LEU A 217 -8.30 1.09 -21.10
CA LEU A 217 -7.32 2.11 -20.69
C LEU A 217 -6.30 1.55 -19.69
N LEU A 218 -6.78 0.88 -18.63
CA LEU A 218 -5.93 0.33 -17.58
C LEU A 218 -5.05 -0.83 -18.07
N LYS A 219 -5.52 -1.63 -19.03
CA LYS A 219 -4.71 -2.68 -19.65
C LYS A 219 -3.40 -2.16 -20.26
N LYS A 220 -3.37 -0.90 -20.73
CA LYS A 220 -2.15 -0.29 -21.29
C LYS A 220 -1.04 -0.07 -20.26
N ILE A 221 -1.39 0.05 -18.98
CA ILE A 221 -0.44 0.25 -17.88
C ILE A 221 -0.25 -1.00 -17.02
N ASN A 222 -0.87 -2.12 -17.41
CA ASN A 222 -0.72 -3.38 -16.70
C ASN A 222 0.67 -4.00 -16.97
N ASN A 223 1.35 -4.39 -15.92
CA ASN A 223 2.56 -5.19 -16.00
C ASN A 223 2.21 -6.67 -15.77
N GLU A 224 2.42 -7.50 -16.78
CA GLU A 224 1.97 -8.89 -16.75
C GLU A 224 2.74 -9.74 -15.75
N GLU A 225 4.06 -9.53 -15.59
CA GLU A 225 4.88 -10.22 -14.58
C GLU A 225 4.38 -9.91 -13.16
N THR A 226 4.17 -8.64 -12.87
CA THR A 226 3.59 -8.21 -11.58
C THR A 226 2.21 -8.82 -11.34
N LYS A 227 1.37 -8.88 -12.37
CA LYS A 227 0.03 -9.50 -12.28
C LYS A 227 0.13 -10.98 -11.96
N GLN A 228 1.01 -11.72 -12.61
CA GLN A 228 1.20 -13.15 -12.35
C GLN A 228 1.66 -13.40 -10.90
N CYS A 229 2.64 -12.63 -10.42
CA CYS A 229 3.07 -12.66 -9.03
C CYS A 229 1.91 -12.34 -8.06
N ALA A 230 1.14 -11.29 -8.35
CA ALA A 230 0.00 -10.88 -7.53
C ALA A 230 -1.07 -11.97 -7.43
N ILE A 231 -1.40 -12.61 -8.55
CA ILE A 231 -2.38 -13.70 -8.60
C ILE A 231 -1.90 -14.90 -7.79
N ALA A 232 -0.64 -15.31 -7.96
CA ALA A 232 -0.05 -16.43 -7.23
C ALA A 232 -0.04 -16.17 -5.72
N GLU A 233 0.46 -15.01 -5.29
CA GLU A 233 0.51 -14.62 -3.87
C GLU A 233 -0.90 -14.53 -3.25
N ARG A 234 -1.89 -13.96 -3.97
CA ARG A 234 -3.27 -13.84 -3.49
C ARG A 234 -4.00 -15.16 -3.47
N SER A 235 -3.68 -16.08 -4.40
CA SER A 235 -4.24 -17.45 -4.41
C SER A 235 -3.84 -18.20 -3.14
N LEU A 236 -2.56 -18.12 -2.75
CA LEU A 236 -2.09 -18.70 -1.49
C LEU A 236 -2.85 -18.13 -0.28
N LEU A 237 -3.06 -16.81 -0.24
CA LEU A 237 -3.78 -16.16 0.85
C LEU A 237 -5.27 -16.55 0.93
N LYS A 238 -5.88 -16.96 -0.18
CA LYS A 238 -7.28 -17.46 -0.20
C LYS A 238 -7.38 -18.89 0.35
N THR A 239 -6.29 -19.66 0.29
CA THR A 239 -6.25 -21.05 0.74
C THR A 239 -5.95 -21.17 2.23
N LEU A 240 -5.26 -20.18 2.81
CA LEU A 240 -4.92 -20.11 4.25
C LEU A 240 -6.07 -19.50 5.08
#